data_0dab0879871f084d3b6539aa499e671e
#
_entry.id   0dab0879871f084d3b6539aa499e671e
#
_cell.length_a   1.000
_cell.length_b   1.000
_cell.length_c   1.000
_cell.angle_alpha   90.00
_cell.angle_beta   90.00
_cell.angle_gamma   90.00
#
_symmetry.space_group_name_H-M   'P 1'
#
loop_
_entity.id
_entity.type
_entity.pdbx_description
1 polymer ?
#
loop_
_entity_poly.entity_id
_entity_poly.type
_entity_poly.pdbx_seq_one_letter_code
_entity_poly.pdbx_strand_id
1 'polypeptide(L)'
;IVLMRAELENELNGPAAAAPYLTKIRNRAFSTTDRATEVTAYVAEAALSKEKMFQAIVDERAYEFAGELIRKADLIRWGMLKSKMDETKNKMKAIVSLTDYDSKHPYSQLSGHAYYKMSAYTWTRNGIETTEKDAKLNLYGLNYGEMDINPEGYTEFSDSKGEASTW
;
A
#
# COMPACT_ATOMS: atom_id res chain seq x y z
N ILE A 1 -10.13 12.86 12.62
CA ILE A 1 -9.87 14.09 13.42
C ILE A 1 -8.44 14.05 14.03
N VAL A 2 -8.03 12.98 14.73
CA VAL A 2 -6.72 12.95 15.45
C VAL A 2 -5.54 13.18 14.50
N LEU A 3 -5.48 12.50 13.36
CA LEU A 3 -4.40 12.70 12.37
C LEU A 3 -4.46 14.08 11.66
N MET A 4 -5.65 14.67 11.52
CA MET A 4 -5.77 16.06 11.06
C MET A 4 -5.17 17.04 12.09
N ARG A 5 -5.36 16.75 13.37
CA ARG A 5 -4.72 17.55 14.43
C ARG A 5 -3.20 17.37 14.43
N ALA A 6 -2.71 16.13 14.25
CA ALA A 6 -1.27 15.87 14.11
C ALA A 6 -0.66 16.68 12.97
N GLU A 7 -1.31 16.70 11.80
CA GLU A 7 -0.88 17.48 10.64
C GLU A 7 -0.81 18.98 10.96
N LEU A 8 -1.86 19.51 11.59
CA LEU A 8 -1.93 20.92 11.97
C LEU A 8 -0.84 21.30 12.99
N GLU A 9 -0.63 20.46 14.01
CA GLU A 9 0.41 20.68 15.02
C GLU A 9 1.81 20.62 14.41
N ASN A 10 2.05 19.67 13.52
CA ASN A 10 3.32 19.59 12.81
C ASN A 10 3.59 20.86 12.00
N GLU A 11 2.55 21.38 11.34
CA GLU A 11 2.68 22.59 10.52
C GLU A 11 2.94 23.85 11.35
N LEU A 12 2.21 24.04 12.43
CA LEU A 12 2.20 25.27 13.22
C LEU A 12 3.26 25.27 14.34
N ASN A 13 3.42 24.14 15.02
CA ASN A 13 4.17 24.03 16.27
C ASN A 13 5.34 23.02 16.19
N GLY A 14 5.50 22.36 15.03
CA GLY A 14 6.60 21.45 14.76
C GLY A 14 6.34 19.99 15.18
N PRO A 15 7.29 19.08 14.85
CA PRO A 15 7.08 17.64 14.97
C PRO A 15 6.89 17.16 16.42
N ALA A 16 7.50 17.81 17.38
CA ALA A 16 7.33 17.47 18.81
C ALA A 16 5.88 17.66 19.28
N ALA A 17 5.19 18.69 18.78
CA ALA A 17 3.79 18.96 19.09
C ALA A 17 2.84 17.95 18.42
N ALA A 18 3.21 17.43 17.26
CA ALA A 18 2.44 16.41 16.54
C ALA A 18 2.60 14.99 17.12
N ALA A 19 3.74 14.68 17.68
CA ALA A 19 4.11 13.35 18.18
C ALA A 19 3.05 12.70 19.10
N PRO A 20 2.43 13.37 20.07
CA PRO A 20 1.42 12.78 20.94
C PRO A 20 0.18 12.25 20.18
N TYR A 21 -0.19 12.92 19.09
CA TYR A 21 -1.35 12.54 18.29
C TYR A 21 -1.05 11.30 17.45
N LEU A 22 0.15 11.21 16.85
CA LEU A 22 0.61 10.02 16.14
C LEU A 22 0.74 8.84 17.10
N THR A 23 1.35 9.04 18.27
CA THR A 23 1.45 8.04 19.34
C THR A 23 0.08 7.50 19.73
N LYS A 24 -0.94 8.35 19.86
CA LYS A 24 -2.29 7.96 20.26
C LYS A 24 -2.91 6.97 19.26
N ILE A 25 -2.77 7.22 17.96
CA ILE A 25 -3.30 6.33 16.92
C ILE A 25 -2.56 5.01 16.95
N ARG A 26 -1.23 5.03 16.92
CA ARG A 26 -0.40 3.82 16.88
C ARG A 26 -0.54 2.95 18.15
N ASN A 27 -0.67 3.55 19.31
CA ASN A 27 -0.94 2.80 20.56
C ASN A 27 -2.26 2.01 20.51
N ARG A 28 -3.21 2.44 19.72
CA ARG A 28 -4.46 1.69 19.50
C ARG A 28 -4.26 0.51 18.56
N ALA A 29 -3.40 0.68 17.54
CA ALA A 29 -3.19 -0.30 16.50
C ALA A 29 -2.23 -1.43 16.91
N PHE A 30 -1.24 -1.13 17.76
CA PHE A 30 -0.18 -2.08 18.11
C PHE A 30 -0.33 -2.67 19.51
N SER A 31 0.03 -3.95 19.64
CA SER A 31 0.05 -4.66 20.92
C SER A 31 1.07 -4.03 21.89
N THR A 32 0.92 -4.28 23.18
CA THR A 32 1.84 -3.76 24.20
C THR A 32 3.27 -4.24 23.99
N THR A 33 3.47 -5.43 23.44
CA THR A 33 4.79 -6.00 23.14
C THR A 33 5.51 -5.26 22.02
N ASP A 34 4.77 -4.76 21.04
CA ASP A 34 5.33 -4.14 19.84
C ASP A 34 5.49 -2.62 19.96
N ARG A 35 4.90 -2.02 21.02
CA ARG A 35 4.91 -0.56 21.21
C ARG A 35 6.30 0.06 21.32
N ALA A 36 7.26 -0.68 21.81
CA ALA A 36 8.63 -0.16 21.93
C ALA A 36 9.21 0.18 20.55
N THR A 37 9.03 -0.69 19.57
CA THR A 37 9.51 -0.53 18.19
C THR A 37 8.51 0.25 17.33
N GLU A 38 7.27 -0.22 17.28
CA GLU A 38 6.28 0.25 16.32
C GLU A 38 5.64 1.59 16.71
N VAL A 39 5.74 1.98 17.97
CA VAL A 39 5.22 3.26 18.42
C VAL A 39 6.33 4.18 18.90
N THR A 40 7.06 3.80 19.96
CA THR A 40 8.01 4.71 20.60
C THR A 40 9.17 5.06 19.68
N ALA A 41 9.85 4.05 19.12
CA ALA A 41 10.98 4.28 18.22
C ALA A 41 10.54 4.95 16.92
N TYR A 42 9.43 4.49 16.34
CA TYR A 42 8.88 5.06 15.11
C TYR A 42 8.52 6.55 15.27
N VAL A 43 7.82 6.92 16.35
CA VAL A 43 7.42 8.32 16.58
C VAL A 43 8.63 9.17 16.91
N ALA A 44 9.62 8.65 17.64
CA ALA A 44 10.87 9.35 17.90
C ALA A 44 11.62 9.67 16.60
N GLU A 45 11.70 8.70 15.67
CA GLU A 45 12.30 8.92 14.36
C GLU A 45 11.51 9.94 13.53
N ALA A 46 10.19 9.87 13.54
CA ALA A 46 9.32 10.84 12.85
C ALA A 46 9.51 12.25 13.44
N ALA A 47 9.74 12.39 14.74
CA ALA A 47 9.92 13.68 15.41
C ALA A 47 11.26 14.38 15.14
N LEU A 48 12.18 13.73 14.41
CA LEU A 48 13.49 14.34 14.08
C LEU A 48 13.37 15.53 13.11
N SER A 49 12.35 15.58 12.27
CA SER A 49 12.09 16.73 11.41
C SER A 49 10.60 16.87 11.07
N LYS A 50 10.22 18.07 10.63
CA LYS A 50 8.87 18.39 10.17
C LYS A 50 8.47 17.52 8.97
N GLU A 51 9.40 17.28 8.07
CA GLU A 51 9.21 16.47 6.86
C GLU A 51 9.00 14.99 7.22
N LYS A 52 9.81 14.44 8.12
CA LYS A 52 9.65 13.07 8.61
C LYS A 52 8.32 12.85 9.32
N MET A 53 7.94 13.79 10.17
CA MET A 53 6.65 13.76 10.85
C MET A 53 5.50 13.84 9.85
N PHE A 54 5.58 14.72 8.87
CA PHE A 54 4.58 14.83 7.81
C PHE A 54 4.48 13.53 7.03
N GLN A 55 5.60 12.92 6.62
CA GLN A 55 5.57 11.64 5.92
C GLN A 55 4.94 10.53 6.80
N ALA A 56 5.27 10.46 8.08
CA ALA A 56 4.67 9.52 9.00
C ALA A 56 3.13 9.70 9.11
N ILE A 57 2.66 10.95 9.14
CA ILE A 57 1.22 11.25 9.12
C ILE A 57 0.57 10.83 7.79
N VAL A 58 1.24 11.08 6.66
CA VAL A 58 0.78 10.67 5.33
C VAL A 58 0.60 9.15 5.25
N ASP A 59 1.56 8.40 5.79
CA ASP A 59 1.54 6.94 5.78
C ASP A 59 0.50 6.39 6.76
N GLU A 60 0.42 6.94 7.97
CA GLU A 60 -0.57 6.54 8.96
C GLU A 60 -2.02 6.78 8.47
N ARG A 61 -2.26 7.88 7.75
CA ARG A 61 -3.56 8.12 7.12
C ARG A 61 -3.88 7.11 6.02
N ALA A 62 -2.88 6.56 5.34
CA ALA A 62 -3.09 5.50 4.36
C ALA A 62 -3.54 4.20 5.02
N TYR A 63 -2.95 3.85 6.15
CA TYR A 63 -3.30 2.65 6.91
C TYR A 63 -4.66 2.79 7.60
N GLU A 64 -4.87 3.90 8.30
CA GLU A 64 -6.06 4.14 9.11
C GLU A 64 -7.34 4.24 8.28
N PHE A 65 -7.24 4.74 7.05
CA PHE A 65 -8.38 4.96 6.16
C PHE A 65 -8.34 4.08 4.91
N ALA A 66 -7.70 2.91 5.00
CA ALA A 66 -7.71 1.93 3.95
C ALA A 66 -9.16 1.51 3.62
N GLY A 67 -9.54 1.64 2.35
CA GLY A 67 -10.91 1.32 1.90
C GLY A 67 -11.96 2.43 2.07
N GLU A 68 -11.65 3.54 2.76
CA GLU A 68 -12.60 4.65 2.95
C GLU A 68 -12.66 5.66 1.78
N LEU A 69 -11.95 5.40 0.71
CA LEU A 69 -11.90 6.20 -0.54
C LEU A 69 -11.43 7.66 -0.37
N ILE A 70 -10.92 8.04 0.79
CA ILE A 70 -10.45 9.41 1.05
C ILE A 70 -8.99 9.65 0.64
N ARG A 71 -8.21 8.59 0.40
CA ARG A 71 -6.78 8.66 0.06
C ARG A 71 -6.48 9.57 -1.13
N LYS A 72 -7.31 9.48 -2.18
CA LYS A 72 -7.15 10.32 -3.37
C LYS A 72 -7.28 11.82 -3.04
N ALA A 73 -8.26 12.18 -2.22
CA ALA A 73 -8.48 13.57 -1.81
C ALA A 73 -7.31 14.11 -0.98
N ASP A 74 -6.78 13.31 -0.05
CA ASP A 74 -5.60 13.66 0.73
C ASP A 74 -4.38 13.88 -0.17
N LEU A 75 -4.11 12.97 -1.10
CA LEU A 75 -2.96 13.09 -2.02
C LEU A 75 -3.06 14.29 -2.95
N ILE A 76 -4.28 14.67 -3.38
CA ILE A 76 -4.52 15.90 -4.15
C ILE A 76 -4.21 17.12 -3.29
N ARG A 77 -4.76 17.17 -2.08
CA ARG A 77 -4.57 18.28 -1.13
C ARG A 77 -3.10 18.53 -0.80
N TRP A 78 -2.31 17.47 -0.71
CA TRP A 78 -0.87 17.55 -0.46
C TRP A 78 -0.01 17.72 -1.72
N GLY A 79 -0.60 17.74 -2.91
CA GLY A 79 0.15 17.77 -4.18
C GLY A 79 0.93 16.50 -4.49
N MET A 80 0.61 15.38 -3.82
CA MET A 80 1.37 14.13 -3.87
C MET A 80 0.75 13.06 -4.79
N LEU A 81 -0.38 13.33 -5.45
CA LEU A 81 -1.09 12.31 -6.22
C LEU A 81 -0.21 11.69 -7.30
N LYS A 82 0.43 12.53 -8.12
CA LYS A 82 1.28 12.03 -9.21
C LYS A 82 2.44 11.21 -8.70
N SER A 83 3.19 11.72 -7.72
CA SER A 83 4.37 11.02 -7.19
C SER A 83 4.02 9.68 -6.57
N LYS A 84 2.90 9.59 -5.82
CA LYS A 84 2.44 8.33 -5.22
C LYS A 84 1.90 7.34 -6.25
N MET A 85 1.29 7.81 -7.33
CA MET A 85 0.91 6.95 -8.46
C MET A 85 2.13 6.38 -9.19
N ASP A 86 3.13 7.21 -9.44
CA ASP A 86 4.38 6.78 -10.07
C ASP A 86 5.15 5.79 -9.17
N GLU A 87 5.19 6.05 -7.86
CA GLU A 87 5.75 5.12 -6.87
C GLU A 87 5.04 3.76 -6.91
N THR A 88 3.71 3.76 -6.91
CA THR A 88 2.91 2.54 -6.97
C THR A 88 3.19 1.75 -8.25
N LYS A 89 3.23 2.41 -9.40
CA LYS A 89 3.58 1.76 -10.67
C LYS A 89 4.96 1.12 -10.64
N ASN A 90 5.94 1.80 -10.05
CA ASN A 90 7.30 1.27 -9.94
C ASN A 90 7.36 0.08 -8.99
N LYS A 91 6.65 0.10 -7.86
CA LYS A 91 6.50 -1.04 -6.96
C LYS A 91 5.87 -2.25 -7.68
N MET A 92 4.79 -2.01 -8.43
CA MET A 92 4.15 -3.08 -9.22
C MET A 92 5.10 -3.69 -10.25
N LYS A 93 5.87 -2.87 -10.96
CA LYS A 93 6.88 -3.37 -11.90
C LYS A 93 7.96 -4.18 -11.19
N ALA A 94 8.43 -3.74 -10.03
CA ALA A 94 9.43 -4.45 -9.24
C ALA A 94 8.89 -5.81 -8.76
N ILE A 95 7.62 -5.89 -8.33
CA ILE A 95 6.97 -7.16 -7.97
C ILE A 95 6.94 -8.11 -9.17
N VAL A 96 6.53 -7.64 -10.34
CA VAL A 96 6.44 -8.46 -11.56
C VAL A 96 7.79 -8.98 -11.99
N SER A 97 8.84 -8.15 -11.92
CA SER A 97 10.20 -8.53 -12.28
C SER A 97 10.99 -9.20 -11.15
N LEU A 98 10.38 -9.38 -9.98
CA LEU A 98 11.03 -9.90 -8.76
C LEU A 98 12.31 -9.14 -8.39
N THR A 99 12.34 -7.85 -8.69
CA THR A 99 13.45 -6.96 -8.33
C THR A 99 13.12 -6.20 -7.06
N ASP A 100 14.15 -5.87 -6.30
CA ASP A 100 13.99 -5.08 -5.09
C ASP A 100 13.60 -3.66 -5.44
N TYR A 101 12.53 -3.18 -4.83
CA TYR A 101 12.10 -1.79 -4.95
C TYR A 101 12.72 -0.93 -3.85
N ASP A 102 12.78 -1.46 -2.66
CA ASP A 102 13.44 -0.84 -1.52
C ASP A 102 14.10 -1.90 -0.61
N SER A 103 15.07 -1.47 0.20
CA SER A 103 15.85 -2.36 1.07
C SER A 103 15.03 -2.91 2.27
N LYS A 104 13.90 -2.30 2.60
CA LYS A 104 13.04 -2.74 3.70
C LYS A 104 12.06 -3.83 3.26
N HIS A 105 11.72 -3.84 1.98
CA HIS A 105 10.75 -4.75 1.39
C HIS A 105 11.32 -5.36 0.11
N PRO A 106 12.32 -6.24 0.24
CA PRO A 106 12.98 -6.83 -0.92
C PRO A 106 12.03 -7.82 -1.61
N TYR A 107 11.56 -7.46 -2.79
CA TYR A 107 10.65 -8.33 -3.57
C TYR A 107 11.34 -9.57 -4.11
N SER A 108 12.67 -9.56 -4.23
CA SER A 108 13.47 -10.73 -4.56
C SER A 108 13.36 -11.88 -3.54
N GLN A 109 12.91 -11.58 -2.32
CA GLN A 109 12.64 -12.57 -1.28
C GLN A 109 11.23 -13.15 -1.33
N LEU A 110 10.36 -12.62 -2.18
CA LEU A 110 9.06 -13.22 -2.44
C LEU A 110 9.26 -14.55 -3.20
N SER A 111 8.27 -15.42 -3.12
CA SER A 111 8.24 -16.64 -3.93
C SER A 111 8.61 -16.31 -5.37
N GLY A 112 9.48 -17.08 -5.99
CA GLY A 112 9.90 -16.92 -7.38
C GLY A 112 8.75 -16.97 -8.39
N HIS A 113 7.52 -17.23 -7.90
CA HIS A 113 6.32 -17.33 -8.69
C HIS A 113 5.20 -16.48 -8.09
N ALA A 114 4.68 -15.56 -8.86
CA ALA A 114 3.45 -14.84 -8.54
C ALA A 114 2.35 -15.26 -9.52
N TYR A 115 1.15 -15.46 -9.02
CA TYR A 115 0.03 -15.95 -9.82
C TYR A 115 -1.13 -14.97 -9.78
N TYR A 116 -1.87 -14.88 -10.87
CA TYR A 116 -3.09 -14.09 -10.96
C TYR A 116 -4.23 -14.89 -11.59
N LYS A 117 -5.43 -14.52 -11.25
CA LYS A 117 -6.65 -15.10 -11.84
C LYS A 117 -7.51 -14.00 -12.41
N MET A 118 -7.88 -14.16 -13.67
CA MET A 118 -8.88 -13.33 -14.33
C MET A 118 -10.25 -13.93 -14.10
N SER A 119 -11.21 -13.15 -13.60
CA SER A 119 -12.60 -13.53 -13.51
C SER A 119 -13.38 -13.00 -14.71
N ALA A 120 -14.28 -13.82 -15.23
CA ALA A 120 -15.29 -13.35 -16.18
C ALA A 120 -16.65 -13.35 -15.47
N TYR A 121 -17.48 -12.38 -15.75
CA TYR A 121 -18.86 -12.35 -15.31
C TYR A 121 -19.78 -12.04 -16.49
N THR A 122 -20.95 -12.65 -16.45
CA THR A 122 -21.99 -12.41 -17.45
C THR A 122 -23.10 -11.61 -16.81
N TRP A 123 -23.56 -10.58 -17.51
CA TRP A 123 -24.68 -9.77 -17.08
C TRP A 123 -25.63 -9.52 -18.24
N THR A 124 -26.91 -9.34 -17.93
CA THR A 124 -27.96 -9.12 -18.95
C THR A 124 -28.49 -7.69 -18.81
N ARG A 125 -28.44 -6.95 -19.89
CA ARG A 125 -29.04 -5.63 -19.99
C ARG A 125 -29.96 -5.58 -21.20
N ASN A 126 -31.23 -5.23 -20.97
CA ASN A 126 -32.26 -5.15 -22.03
C ASN A 126 -32.40 -6.45 -22.85
N GLY A 127 -32.28 -7.61 -22.19
CA GLY A 127 -32.35 -8.92 -22.83
C GLY A 127 -31.10 -9.34 -23.62
N ILE A 128 -30.05 -8.53 -23.61
CA ILE A 128 -28.76 -8.85 -24.25
C ILE A 128 -27.79 -9.35 -23.17
N GLU A 129 -27.34 -10.58 -23.34
CA GLU A 129 -26.32 -11.17 -22.48
C GLU A 129 -24.94 -10.70 -22.92
N THR A 130 -24.19 -10.15 -21.99
CA THR A 130 -22.83 -9.66 -22.23
C THR A 130 -21.89 -10.29 -21.21
N THR A 131 -20.79 -10.86 -21.68
CA THR A 131 -19.72 -11.38 -20.83
C THR A 131 -18.55 -10.43 -20.88
N GLU A 132 -18.18 -9.87 -19.73
CA GLU A 132 -16.97 -9.07 -19.58
C GLU A 132 -15.93 -9.86 -18.78
N LYS A 133 -14.69 -9.81 -19.24
CA LYS A 133 -13.56 -10.28 -18.45
C LYS A 133 -13.25 -9.22 -17.42
N ASP A 134 -13.54 -9.51 -16.17
CA ASP A 134 -13.18 -8.65 -15.07
C ASP A 134 -11.70 -8.88 -14.73
N ALA A 135 -10.91 -7.87 -14.91
CA ALA A 135 -9.52 -7.84 -14.50
C ALA A 135 -9.39 -7.69 -12.96
N LYS A 136 -10.18 -8.40 -12.17
CA LYS A 136 -9.90 -8.53 -10.74
C LYS A 136 -8.64 -9.33 -10.58
N LEU A 137 -7.55 -8.62 -10.32
CA LEU A 137 -6.26 -9.21 -10.04
C LEU A 137 -6.29 -9.83 -8.64
N ASN A 138 -6.56 -11.13 -8.56
CA ASN A 138 -6.31 -11.90 -7.36
C ASN A 138 -4.86 -12.35 -7.40
N LEU A 139 -4.01 -11.69 -6.62
CA LEU A 139 -2.62 -12.06 -6.46
C LEU A 139 -2.50 -13.21 -5.46
N TYR A 140 -1.90 -14.29 -5.91
CA TYR A 140 -1.58 -15.45 -5.11
C TYR A 140 -0.06 -15.68 -5.17
N GLY A 141 0.54 -16.13 -4.08
CA GLY A 141 2.00 -16.32 -4.02
C GLY A 141 2.79 -15.11 -3.57
N LEU A 142 2.15 -13.96 -3.35
CA LEU A 142 2.79 -12.80 -2.71
C LEU A 142 2.93 -12.96 -1.19
N ASN A 143 2.38 -14.00 -0.61
CA ASN A 143 2.46 -14.31 0.80
C ASN A 143 3.55 -15.35 1.05
N TYR A 144 4.78 -14.88 1.08
CA TYR A 144 5.88 -15.56 1.76
C TYR A 144 6.12 -17.05 1.47
N GLY A 145 6.84 -17.34 0.41
CA GLY A 145 7.92 -18.34 0.53
C GLY A 145 7.57 -19.81 0.35
N GLU A 146 6.33 -20.25 0.20
CA GLU A 146 6.03 -21.68 0.24
C GLU A 146 5.29 -22.27 -0.96
N MET A 147 5.10 -21.54 -2.05
CA MET A 147 4.29 -22.07 -3.16
C MET A 147 5.02 -22.07 -4.49
N ASP A 148 5.70 -23.17 -4.73
CA ASP A 148 6.17 -23.59 -6.07
C ASP A 148 5.07 -24.25 -6.92
N ILE A 149 3.83 -24.26 -6.42
CA ILE A 149 2.71 -24.94 -7.09
C ILE A 149 1.76 -23.89 -7.66
N ASN A 150 1.61 -23.91 -8.97
CA ASN A 150 0.59 -23.09 -9.64
C ASN A 150 -0.81 -23.51 -9.17
N PRO A 151 -1.55 -22.65 -8.45
CA PRO A 151 -2.89 -22.95 -8.00
C PRO A 151 -3.82 -23.14 -9.21
N GLU A 152 -4.73 -24.08 -9.12
CA GLU A 152 -5.67 -24.35 -10.19
C GLU A 152 -6.47 -23.10 -10.60
N GLY A 153 -6.44 -22.79 -11.89
CA GLY A 153 -7.13 -21.65 -12.47
C GLY A 153 -6.43 -20.31 -12.30
N TYR A 154 -5.18 -20.30 -11.83
CA TYR A 154 -4.32 -19.11 -11.80
C TYR A 154 -3.32 -19.13 -12.95
N THR A 155 -2.89 -17.96 -13.37
CA THR A 155 -1.83 -17.78 -14.36
C THR A 155 -0.60 -17.19 -13.66
N GLU A 156 0.56 -17.78 -13.95
CA GLU A 156 1.81 -17.28 -13.42
C GLU A 156 2.17 -15.92 -14.01
N PHE A 157 2.62 -15.01 -13.16
CA PHE A 157 3.31 -13.80 -13.60
C PHE A 157 4.71 -14.18 -14.05
N SER A 158 4.97 -14.13 -15.33
CA SER A 158 6.32 -14.34 -15.88
C SER A 158 6.68 -13.19 -16.81
N ASP A 159 7.96 -12.82 -16.79
CA ASP A 159 8.51 -11.79 -17.69
C ASP A 159 8.33 -12.14 -19.18
N SER A 160 8.26 -13.44 -19.49
CA SER A 160 8.06 -13.92 -20.86
C SER A 160 6.62 -13.81 -21.36
N LYS A 161 5.66 -13.63 -20.45
CA LYS A 161 4.25 -13.38 -20.76
C LYS A 161 3.81 -11.99 -20.35
N GLY A 162 4.73 -11.22 -19.81
CA GLY A 162 4.53 -9.85 -19.42
C GLY A 162 4.40 -8.94 -20.63
N GLU A 163 3.38 -9.14 -21.43
CA GLU A 163 2.64 -8.00 -21.89
C GLU A 163 2.12 -7.34 -20.62
N ALA A 164 3.01 -6.56 -20.00
CA ALA A 164 2.59 -5.50 -19.10
C ALA A 164 1.56 -4.74 -19.90
N SER A 165 0.30 -5.14 -19.72
CA SER A 165 -0.80 -4.43 -20.31
C SER A 165 -0.55 -2.97 -19.95
N THR A 166 -0.42 -2.18 -20.95
CA THR A 166 -0.33 -0.72 -20.90
C THR A 166 -1.48 -0.23 -20.02
N TRP A 167 -1.18 -0.03 -18.73
CA TRP A 167 -2.05 0.67 -17.79
C TRP A 167 -1.82 2.17 -17.91
#